data_18b9feee4dd789bc5b998145c8c826fa
#
_entry.id   18b9feee4dd789bc5b998145c8c826fa
#
_cell.length_a   1.000
_cell.length_b   1.000
_cell.length_c   1.000
_cell.angle_alpha   90.00
_cell.angle_beta   90.00
_cell.angle_gamma   90.00
#
_symmetry.space_group_name_H-M   'P 1'
#
loop_
_entity.id
_entity.type
_entity.pdbx_description
1 polymer ?
#
loop_
_entity_poly.entity_id
_entity_poly.type
_entity_poly.pdbx_seq_one_letter_code
_entity_poly.pdbx_strand_id
1 'polypeptide(L)'
;MLNTYVVEGGVGKCTAFTALIPQLRKKAEVQVYTPYIDCFANNPDVKLVLEETLPLQDPRIMASDNIFYCEPYKSNFQFGKQHLIESYCEHHGVQYDKSMLPKLYTEQHKESVDKWLKTNEIKKYIMIQFSGGQPKWNYADNVQYTNINP
;
A
#
# COMPACT_ATOMS: atom_id res chain seq x y z
N MET A 1 16.34 -16.43 1.94
CA MET A 1 15.53 -15.90 3.06
C MET A 1 14.28 -15.26 2.48
N LEU A 2 13.10 -15.64 2.99
CA LEU A 2 11.80 -15.08 2.61
C LEU A 2 11.21 -14.31 3.81
N ASN A 3 10.86 -13.06 3.60
CA ASN A 3 10.22 -12.24 4.62
C ASN A 3 8.78 -11.91 4.21
N THR A 4 7.83 -12.13 5.12
CA THR A 4 6.44 -11.68 4.97
C THR A 4 6.24 -10.34 5.67
N TYR A 5 5.68 -9.39 4.95
CA TYR A 5 5.30 -8.07 5.45
C TYR A 5 3.78 -7.98 5.51
N VAL A 6 3.26 -7.87 6.72
CA VAL A 6 1.83 -7.67 6.99
C VAL A 6 1.54 -6.18 6.89
N VAL A 7 0.91 -5.77 5.78
CA VAL A 7 0.63 -4.35 5.48
C VAL A 7 -0.88 -4.14 5.53
N GLU A 8 -1.36 -3.81 6.71
CA GLU A 8 -2.78 -3.57 7.00
C GLU A 8 -3.16 -2.10 6.90
N GLY A 9 -4.46 -1.84 6.98
CA GLY A 9 -5.02 -0.50 6.98
C GLY A 9 -5.48 -0.01 5.62
N GLY A 10 -5.49 1.30 5.40
CA GLY A 10 -6.04 1.88 4.17
C GLY A 10 -5.10 1.79 2.97
N VAL A 11 -5.66 1.94 1.77
CA VAL A 11 -4.93 1.91 0.50
C VAL A 11 -3.72 2.85 0.47
N GLY A 12 -3.80 4.01 1.14
CA GLY A 12 -2.68 4.96 1.23
C GLY A 12 -1.47 4.41 1.98
N LYS A 13 -1.68 3.61 3.05
CA LYS A 13 -0.61 2.90 3.75
C LYS A 13 0.06 1.88 2.83
N CYS A 14 -0.74 1.06 2.15
CA CYS A 14 -0.25 0.04 1.22
C CYS A 14 0.52 0.68 0.07
N THR A 15 -0.01 1.74 -0.52
CA THR A 15 0.67 2.50 -1.58
C THR A 15 2.00 3.07 -1.09
N ALA A 16 2.04 3.70 0.08
CA ALA A 16 3.28 4.25 0.64
C ALA A 16 4.33 3.15 0.90
N PHE A 17 3.91 1.96 1.36
CA PHE A 17 4.82 0.84 1.60
C PHE A 17 5.52 0.36 0.33
N THR A 18 4.89 0.49 -0.85
CA THR A 18 5.52 0.09 -2.12
C THR A 18 6.84 0.81 -2.39
N ALA A 19 7.05 2.01 -1.83
CA ALA A 19 8.29 2.75 -1.98
C ALA A 19 9.50 2.05 -1.34
N LEU A 20 9.28 1.20 -0.33
CA LEU A 20 10.34 0.49 0.39
C LEU A 20 10.74 -0.83 -0.27
N ILE A 21 9.85 -1.44 -1.04
CA ILE A 21 10.01 -2.79 -1.57
C ILE A 21 11.36 -3.01 -2.26
N PRO A 22 11.85 -2.09 -3.14
CA PRO A 22 13.14 -2.28 -3.79
C PRO A 22 14.32 -2.38 -2.80
N GLN A 23 14.25 -1.72 -1.66
CA GLN A 23 15.30 -1.80 -0.63
C GLN A 23 15.17 -3.06 0.22
N LEU A 24 13.93 -3.46 0.55
CA LEU A 24 13.67 -4.70 1.28
C LEU A 24 14.09 -5.92 0.46
N ARG A 25 13.84 -5.90 -0.85
CA ARG A 25 14.20 -6.97 -1.80
C ARG A 25 15.72 -7.21 -1.86
N LYS A 26 16.55 -6.20 -1.62
CA LYS A 26 18.00 -6.36 -1.54
C LYS A 26 18.45 -7.23 -0.36
N LYS A 27 17.63 -7.28 0.70
CA LYS A 27 17.95 -8.01 1.94
C LYS A 27 17.38 -9.45 1.93
N ALA A 28 16.19 -9.62 1.35
CA ALA A 28 15.48 -10.90 1.31
C ALA A 28 14.41 -10.91 0.21
N GLU A 29 13.87 -12.09 -0.11
CA GLU A 29 12.65 -12.20 -0.91
C GLU A 29 11.49 -11.58 -0.13
N VAL A 30 10.67 -10.80 -0.83
CA VAL A 30 9.54 -10.05 -0.25
C VAL A 30 8.23 -10.77 -0.57
N GLN A 31 7.49 -11.12 0.45
CA GLN A 31 6.10 -11.54 0.39
C GLN A 31 5.26 -10.52 1.14
N VAL A 32 4.09 -10.18 0.60
CA VAL A 32 3.19 -9.20 1.21
C VAL A 32 1.85 -9.85 1.55
N TYR A 33 1.36 -9.61 2.75
CA TYR A 33 0.04 -10.01 3.22
C TYR A 33 -0.77 -8.74 3.48
N THR A 34 -1.91 -8.55 2.77
CA THR A 34 -2.59 -7.25 2.71
C THR A 34 -4.05 -7.36 2.26
N PRO A 35 -4.94 -6.44 2.68
CA PRO A 35 -6.28 -6.31 2.13
C PRO A 35 -6.31 -5.66 0.72
N TYR A 36 -5.21 -5.04 0.28
CA TYR A 36 -5.13 -4.30 -0.99
C TYR A 36 -4.10 -4.93 -1.93
N ILE A 37 -4.41 -6.14 -2.40
CA ILE A 37 -3.52 -6.92 -3.28
C ILE A 37 -3.10 -6.16 -4.54
N ASP A 38 -3.99 -5.32 -5.09
CA ASP A 38 -3.73 -4.56 -6.31
C ASP A 38 -2.60 -3.54 -6.15
N CYS A 39 -2.32 -3.06 -4.93
CA CYS A 39 -1.18 -2.18 -4.68
C CYS A 39 0.16 -2.87 -4.93
N PHE A 40 0.21 -4.20 -4.85
CA PHE A 40 1.43 -4.99 -4.94
C PHE A 40 1.43 -5.94 -6.13
N ALA A 41 0.31 -6.07 -6.83
CA ALA A 41 0.18 -6.91 -8.00
C ALA A 41 1.19 -6.53 -9.09
N ASN A 42 1.77 -7.53 -9.74
CA ASN A 42 2.77 -7.37 -10.80
C ASN A 42 4.04 -6.58 -10.41
N ASN A 43 4.26 -6.34 -9.13
CA ASN A 43 5.51 -5.75 -8.66
C ASN A 43 6.65 -6.79 -8.79
N PRO A 44 7.69 -6.56 -9.62
CA PRO A 44 8.74 -7.55 -9.87
C PRO A 44 9.60 -7.84 -8.64
N ASP A 45 9.58 -6.97 -7.65
CA ASP A 45 10.33 -7.13 -6.40
C ASP A 45 9.52 -7.89 -5.32
N VAL A 46 8.24 -8.20 -5.59
CA VAL A 46 7.37 -8.99 -4.70
C VAL A 46 7.22 -10.40 -5.26
N LYS A 47 7.61 -11.38 -4.46
CA LYS A 47 7.52 -12.79 -4.84
C LYS A 47 6.08 -13.31 -4.83
N LEU A 48 5.32 -12.90 -3.82
CA LEU A 48 3.94 -13.34 -3.61
C LEU A 48 3.14 -12.28 -2.85
N VAL A 49 1.92 -12.06 -3.28
CA VAL A 49 0.94 -11.24 -2.56
C VAL A 49 -0.15 -12.16 -2.03
N LEU A 50 -0.43 -12.08 -0.75
CA LEU A 50 -1.45 -12.86 -0.05
C LEU A 50 -2.55 -11.93 0.46
N GLU A 51 -3.78 -12.39 0.33
CA GLU A 51 -4.94 -11.65 0.82
C GLU A 51 -5.12 -11.79 2.33
N GLU A 52 -5.50 -10.72 3.02
CA GLU A 52 -5.72 -10.66 4.48
C GLU A 52 -6.80 -11.63 4.98
N THR A 53 -7.67 -12.12 4.09
CA THR A 53 -8.69 -13.13 4.44
C THR A 53 -8.10 -14.49 4.80
N LEU A 54 -6.84 -14.76 4.43
CA LEU A 54 -6.15 -15.98 4.79
C LEU A 54 -5.78 -16.00 6.29
N PRO A 55 -5.91 -17.13 6.98
CA PRO A 55 -5.42 -17.22 8.34
C PRO A 55 -3.89 -17.08 8.39
N LEU A 56 -3.37 -16.48 9.45
CA LEU A 56 -1.90 -16.35 9.63
C LEU A 56 -1.18 -17.69 9.69
N GLN A 57 -1.91 -18.78 9.98
CA GLN A 57 -1.40 -20.16 9.94
C GLN A 57 -1.34 -20.73 8.51
N ASP A 58 -1.72 -19.97 7.49
CA ASP A 58 -1.58 -20.43 6.09
C ASP A 58 -0.15 -20.88 5.81
N PRO A 59 0.06 -22.07 5.23
CA PRO A 59 1.41 -22.61 4.98
C PRO A 59 2.34 -21.67 4.22
N ARG A 60 1.78 -20.80 3.36
CA ARG A 60 2.57 -19.83 2.59
C ARG A 60 3.13 -18.71 3.47
N ILE A 61 2.40 -18.33 4.53
CA ILE A 61 2.85 -17.35 5.52
C ILE A 61 3.85 -18.03 6.47
N MET A 62 3.51 -19.23 6.94
CA MET A 62 4.35 -20.01 7.85
C MET A 62 5.69 -20.45 7.24
N ALA A 63 5.79 -20.51 5.91
CA ALA A 63 7.05 -20.80 5.22
C ALA A 63 8.03 -19.61 5.23
N SER A 64 7.64 -18.47 5.76
CA SER A 64 8.52 -17.29 5.84
C SER A 64 9.52 -17.42 6.98
N ASP A 65 10.76 -16.98 6.72
CA ASP A 65 11.81 -16.92 7.75
C ASP A 65 11.48 -15.87 8.81
N ASN A 66 10.82 -14.78 8.41
CA ASN A 66 10.38 -13.71 9.31
C ASN A 66 9.03 -13.15 8.87
N ILE A 67 8.23 -12.73 9.86
CA ILE A 67 6.96 -12.01 9.66
C ILE A 67 7.08 -10.65 10.33
N PHE A 68 6.88 -9.58 9.56
CA PHE A 68 6.94 -8.20 10.02
C PHE A 68 5.57 -7.55 9.96
N TYR A 69 5.08 -7.06 11.07
CA TYR A 69 3.89 -6.22 11.12
C TYR A 69 4.26 -4.77 10.81
N CYS A 70 3.70 -4.24 9.73
CA CYS A 70 4.08 -2.95 9.18
C CYS A 70 3.19 -1.83 9.76
N GLU A 71 3.51 -1.38 10.97
CA GLU A 71 2.80 -0.27 11.62
C GLU A 71 3.67 0.99 11.63
N PRO A 72 3.39 1.95 10.71
CA PRO A 72 4.21 3.15 10.56
C PRO A 72 3.82 4.29 11.50
N TYR A 73 2.72 4.18 12.25
CA TYR A 73 2.18 5.27 13.05
C TYR A 73 2.96 5.49 14.34
N LYS A 74 4.13 6.11 14.18
CA LYS A 74 4.94 6.58 15.28
C LYS A 74 4.62 8.05 15.60
N SER A 75 5.01 8.51 16.78
CA SER A 75 4.75 9.87 17.28
C SER A 75 5.14 10.96 16.29
N ASN A 76 6.29 10.83 15.62
CA ASN A 76 6.77 11.82 14.66
C ASN A 76 5.84 11.94 13.44
N PHE A 77 5.34 10.83 12.93
CA PHE A 77 4.36 10.85 11.85
C PHE A 77 3.01 11.43 12.30
N GLN A 78 2.52 11.02 13.48
CA GLN A 78 1.26 11.50 14.02
C GLN A 78 1.25 13.02 14.28
N PHE A 79 2.41 13.57 14.63
CA PHE A 79 2.56 15.03 14.83
C PHE A 79 2.96 15.80 13.57
N GLY A 80 2.89 15.16 12.39
CA GLY A 80 3.21 15.79 11.11
C GLY A 80 4.70 16.16 10.93
N LYS A 81 5.59 15.59 11.73
CA LYS A 81 7.04 15.84 11.68
C LYS A 81 7.80 14.88 10.78
N GLN A 82 7.15 13.85 10.28
CA GLN A 82 7.76 12.80 9.49
C GLN A 82 6.81 12.34 8.39
N HIS A 83 7.33 12.08 7.19
CA HIS A 83 6.55 11.52 6.10
C HIS A 83 6.25 10.03 6.34
N LEU A 84 5.12 9.54 5.84
CA LEU A 84 4.71 8.14 6.03
C LEU A 84 5.76 7.13 5.52
N ILE A 85 6.36 7.37 4.35
CA ILE A 85 7.43 6.54 3.80
C ILE A 85 8.66 6.53 4.71
N GLU A 86 9.04 7.69 5.25
CA GLU A 86 10.15 7.81 6.20
C GLU A 86 9.88 7.02 7.48
N SER A 87 8.66 7.06 8.00
CA SER A 87 8.25 6.27 9.16
C SER A 87 8.35 4.76 8.90
N TYR A 88 7.96 4.30 7.72
CA TYR A 88 8.16 2.91 7.31
C TYR A 88 9.65 2.57 7.19
N CYS A 89 10.46 3.45 6.60
CA CYS A 89 11.91 3.24 6.49
C CYS A 89 12.54 3.05 7.86
N GLU A 90 12.21 3.91 8.82
CA GLU A 90 12.68 3.79 10.20
C GLU A 90 12.25 2.48 10.85
N HIS A 91 10.97 2.09 10.66
CA HIS A 91 10.44 0.85 11.23
C HIS A 91 11.17 -0.41 10.73
N HIS A 92 11.56 -0.43 9.45
CA HIS A 92 12.21 -1.57 8.82
C HIS A 92 13.74 -1.45 8.70
N GLY A 93 14.36 -0.45 9.33
CA GLY A 93 15.81 -0.24 9.26
C GLY A 93 16.30 -0.01 7.82
N VAL A 94 15.51 0.72 7.03
CA VAL A 94 15.85 1.18 5.68
C VAL A 94 16.23 2.65 5.75
N GLN A 95 17.30 3.03 5.09
CA GLN A 95 17.66 4.45 5.00
C GLN A 95 16.64 5.18 4.11
N TYR A 96 16.00 6.21 4.65
CA TYR A 96 15.08 7.04 3.89
C TYR A 96 15.83 7.95 2.92
N ASP A 97 15.29 8.06 1.71
CA ASP A 97 15.71 9.02 0.68
C ASP A 97 14.47 9.72 0.13
N LYS A 98 14.53 11.04 -0.01
CA LYS A 98 13.42 11.87 -0.53
C LYS A 98 12.99 11.53 -1.95
N SER A 99 13.83 10.82 -2.71
CA SER A 99 13.50 10.31 -4.04
C SER A 99 12.66 9.03 -4.01
N MET A 100 12.49 8.41 -2.84
CA MET A 100 11.65 7.22 -2.69
C MET A 100 10.19 7.59 -2.92
N LEU A 101 9.63 7.07 -4.01
CA LEU A 101 8.24 7.29 -4.38
C LEU A 101 7.51 5.95 -4.43
N PRO A 102 6.21 5.93 -4.08
CA PRO A 102 5.36 4.77 -4.30
C PRO A 102 5.34 4.39 -5.77
N LYS A 103 5.34 3.08 -6.04
CA LYS A 103 5.28 2.56 -7.39
C LYS A 103 4.21 1.47 -7.50
N LEU A 104 3.23 1.71 -8.34
CA LEU A 104 2.18 0.75 -8.68
C LEU A 104 2.41 0.24 -10.11
N TYR A 105 2.18 -1.05 -10.33
CA TYR A 105 2.35 -1.71 -11.62
C TYR A 105 0.97 -2.01 -12.20
N THR A 106 0.42 -1.06 -12.94
CA THR A 106 -0.96 -1.06 -13.41
C THR A 106 -1.11 -1.28 -14.92
N GLU A 107 -0.05 -1.68 -15.61
CA GLU A 107 -0.01 -1.86 -17.06
C GLU A 107 -1.08 -2.82 -17.57
N GLN A 108 -1.44 -3.83 -16.78
CA GLN A 108 -2.51 -4.78 -17.10
C GLN A 108 -3.88 -4.13 -17.27
N HIS A 109 -4.08 -2.94 -16.70
CA HIS A 109 -5.34 -2.20 -16.81
C HIS A 109 -5.35 -1.16 -17.93
N LYS A 110 -4.19 -0.90 -18.55
CA LYS A 110 -4.03 0.17 -19.54
C LYS A 110 -4.99 0.02 -20.72
N GLU A 111 -5.07 -1.17 -21.31
CA GLU A 111 -5.92 -1.41 -22.47
C GLU A 111 -7.40 -1.18 -22.16
N SER A 112 -7.87 -1.66 -21.00
CA SER A 112 -9.26 -1.46 -20.57
C SER A 112 -9.57 0.01 -20.29
N VAL A 113 -8.65 0.73 -19.69
CA VAL A 113 -8.78 2.18 -19.43
C VAL A 113 -8.77 2.97 -20.73
N ASP A 114 -7.84 2.68 -21.65
CA ASP A 114 -7.75 3.34 -22.96
C ASP A 114 -9.02 3.10 -23.78
N LYS A 115 -9.55 1.87 -23.76
CA LYS A 115 -10.81 1.53 -24.41
C LYS A 115 -11.98 2.32 -23.81
N TRP A 116 -12.06 2.40 -22.49
CA TRP A 116 -13.10 3.14 -21.80
C TRP A 116 -13.03 4.64 -22.11
N LEU A 117 -11.85 5.25 -22.07
CA LEU A 117 -11.63 6.65 -22.44
C LEU A 117 -12.06 6.94 -23.87
N LYS A 118 -11.68 6.06 -24.81
CA LYS A 118 -12.05 6.17 -26.21
C LYS A 118 -13.55 6.06 -26.43
N THR A 119 -14.20 5.08 -25.79
CA THR A 119 -15.65 4.86 -25.91
C THR A 119 -16.45 6.06 -25.39
N ASN A 120 -15.95 6.74 -24.38
CA ASN A 120 -16.59 7.92 -23.79
C ASN A 120 -16.07 9.24 -24.36
N GLU A 121 -15.27 9.21 -25.43
CA GLU A 121 -14.69 10.37 -26.13
C GLU A 121 -13.89 11.32 -25.20
N ILE A 122 -13.31 10.78 -24.12
CA ILE A 122 -12.56 11.53 -23.13
C ILE A 122 -11.13 11.74 -23.63
N LYS A 123 -10.77 12.99 -23.97
CA LYS A 123 -9.42 13.34 -24.43
C LYS A 123 -8.50 13.81 -23.30
N LYS A 124 -9.08 14.45 -22.28
CA LYS A 124 -8.36 14.94 -21.10
C LYS A 124 -9.28 14.78 -19.88
N TYR A 125 -8.70 14.41 -18.75
CA TYR A 125 -9.48 14.27 -17.51
C TYR A 125 -8.64 14.67 -16.31
N ILE A 126 -9.34 15.06 -15.24
CA ILE A 126 -8.79 15.23 -13.91
C ILE A 126 -9.59 14.28 -13.02
N MET A 127 -8.90 13.41 -12.30
CA MET A 127 -9.54 12.56 -11.31
C MET A 127 -9.53 13.27 -9.96
N ILE A 128 -10.71 13.45 -9.38
CA ILE A 128 -10.87 14.06 -8.06
C ILE A 128 -11.56 13.04 -7.17
N GLN A 129 -10.96 12.73 -6.03
CA GLN A 129 -11.56 11.91 -4.99
C GLN A 129 -12.05 12.83 -3.87
N PHE A 130 -13.37 12.93 -3.70
CA PHE A 130 -14.00 13.83 -2.72
C PHE A 130 -14.06 13.25 -1.31
N SER A 131 -13.90 11.93 -1.16
CA SER A 131 -13.94 11.28 0.16
C SER A 131 -12.85 10.22 0.26
N GLY A 132 -12.27 10.08 1.43
CA GLY A 132 -11.28 9.03 1.74
C GLY A 132 -11.88 7.95 2.63
N GLY A 133 -11.63 6.70 2.27
CA GLY A 133 -12.01 5.54 3.06
C GLY A 133 -13.50 5.17 2.97
N GLN A 134 -13.83 4.04 3.56
CA GLN A 134 -15.23 3.65 3.78
C GLN A 134 -15.65 4.00 5.21
N PRO A 135 -16.92 4.37 5.44
CA PRO A 135 -17.44 4.54 6.78
C PRO A 135 -17.28 3.21 7.52
N LYS A 136 -16.49 3.18 8.58
CA LYS A 136 -16.46 2.01 9.45
C LYS A 136 -17.75 1.96 10.23
N TRP A 137 -18.45 0.86 10.14
CA TRP A 137 -19.78 0.64 10.68
C TRP A 137 -19.97 0.99 12.16
N ASN A 138 -18.91 1.03 12.95
CA ASN A 138 -18.96 1.19 14.39
C ASN A 138 -18.37 2.50 14.91
N TYR A 139 -17.94 3.38 14.06
CA TYR A 139 -17.62 4.74 14.47
C TYR A 139 -18.82 5.61 14.15
N ALA A 140 -19.89 5.30 14.91
CA ALA A 140 -21.03 6.18 14.95
C ALA A 140 -20.53 7.61 15.09
N ASP A 141 -20.95 8.40 14.16
CA ASP A 141 -21.22 9.81 14.30
C ASP A 141 -20.07 10.81 14.38
N ASN A 142 -18.79 10.41 14.51
CA ASN A 142 -17.74 11.39 14.77
C ASN A 142 -16.53 11.35 13.82
N VAL A 143 -16.46 10.50 12.84
CA VAL A 143 -15.45 10.58 11.81
C VAL A 143 -16.04 11.33 10.63
N GLN A 144 -15.99 12.62 10.69
CA GLN A 144 -16.15 13.45 9.50
C GLN A 144 -14.96 13.17 8.60
N TYR A 145 -15.18 12.36 7.58
CA TYR A 145 -14.27 12.32 6.44
C TYR A 145 -14.25 13.72 5.87
N THR A 146 -13.08 14.27 5.65
CA THR A 146 -12.94 15.57 5.01
C THR A 146 -13.57 15.49 3.63
N ASN A 147 -14.82 15.89 3.55
CA ASN A 147 -15.44 16.21 2.29
C ASN A 147 -14.80 17.50 1.83
N ILE A 148 -14.10 17.45 0.73
CA ILE A 148 -13.74 18.67 0.02
C ILE A 148 -15.07 19.14 -0.56
N ASN A 149 -15.70 20.11 0.10
CA ASN A 149 -16.83 20.81 -0.50
C ASN A 149 -16.32 21.53 -1.75
N PRO A 150 -17.05 21.42 -2.88
CA PRO A 150 -16.67 22.08 -4.11
C PRO A 150 -16.71 23.60 -3.97
#